data_2b198aac885f26062c533e6af9a89527
#
_entry.id   2b198aac885f26062c533e6af9a89527
#
_cell.length_a   1.000
_cell.length_b   1.000
_cell.length_c   1.000
_cell.angle_alpha   90.00
_cell.angle_beta   90.00
_cell.angle_gamma   90.00
#
_symmetry.space_group_name_H-M   'P 1'
#
loop_
_entity.id
_entity.type
_entity.pdbx_description
1 polymer ?
#
loop_
_entity_poly.entity_id
_entity_poly.type
_entity_poly.pdbx_seq_one_letter_code
_entity_poly.pdbx_strand_id
1 'polypeptide(L)'
;MEKHYKILIVDDIFVNRLLIKEIVKKISAHCLEAENGKQAIDLLLKNDVDLILMDIEMPVMNGVETTKYIREKFPDHKKSIPIIALTAHNPLTFFDDFKDVGFDQLMTKPYSVSKVLSVIQEVCS
;
A
#
# COMPACT_ATOMS: atom_id res chain seq x y z
N MET A 1 4.09 -2.06 -25.67
CA MET A 1 4.98 -1.41 -24.69
C MET A 1 4.67 -1.91 -23.29
N GLU A 2 5.65 -2.43 -22.62
CA GLU A 2 5.49 -2.91 -21.26
C GLU A 2 5.26 -1.77 -20.29
N LYS A 3 4.27 -1.91 -19.45
CA LYS A 3 4.02 -0.93 -18.41
C LYS A 3 4.80 -1.32 -17.15
N HIS A 4 5.61 -0.40 -16.65
CA HIS A 4 6.38 -0.59 -15.42
C HIS A 4 5.69 0.14 -14.29
N TYR A 5 5.25 -0.61 -13.28
CA TYR A 5 4.61 -0.03 -12.10
C TYR A 5 5.66 0.37 -11.07
N LYS A 6 5.42 1.47 -10.39
CA LYS A 6 6.20 1.90 -9.24
C LYS A 6 5.32 1.75 -8.01
N ILE A 7 5.74 0.89 -7.09
CA ILE A 7 4.94 0.49 -5.93
C ILE A 7 5.67 0.88 -4.65
N LEU A 8 4.98 1.58 -3.75
CA LEU A 8 5.50 1.87 -2.43
C LEU A 8 4.98 0.83 -1.44
N ILE A 9 5.90 0.14 -0.77
CA ILE A 9 5.59 -0.87 0.23
C ILE A 9 5.85 -0.26 1.61
N VAL A 10 4.82 -0.18 2.44
CA VAL A 10 4.91 0.40 3.78
C VAL A 10 4.59 -0.67 4.80
N ASP A 11 5.60 -1.12 5.52
CA ASP A 11 5.50 -2.15 6.56
C ASP A 11 6.72 -2.02 7.47
N ASP A 12 6.52 -2.09 8.78
CA ASP A 12 7.63 -1.95 9.73
C ASP A 12 8.49 -3.21 9.85
N ILE A 13 8.05 -4.33 9.29
CA ILE A 13 8.76 -5.61 9.38
C ILE A 13 9.51 -5.87 8.07
N PHE A 14 10.84 -5.91 8.15
CA PHE A 14 11.71 -6.09 6.98
C PHE A 14 11.35 -7.33 6.16
N VAL A 15 11.10 -8.45 6.83
CA VAL A 15 10.79 -9.72 6.15
C VAL A 15 9.51 -9.60 5.32
N ASN A 16 8.52 -8.89 5.83
CA ASN A 16 7.27 -8.67 5.08
C ASN A 16 7.52 -7.86 3.81
N ARG A 17 8.33 -6.80 3.91
CA ARG A 17 8.67 -6.01 2.73
C ARG A 17 9.45 -6.84 1.71
N LEU A 18 10.39 -7.65 2.19
CA LEU A 18 11.18 -8.51 1.30
C LEU A 18 10.30 -9.50 0.53
N LEU A 19 9.34 -10.12 1.22
CA LEU A 19 8.41 -11.05 0.61
C LEU A 19 7.61 -10.37 -0.51
N ILE A 20 7.05 -9.22 -0.23
CA ILE A 20 6.25 -8.48 -1.22
C ILE A 20 7.12 -8.06 -2.40
N LYS A 21 8.34 -7.59 -2.15
CA LYS A 21 9.27 -7.22 -3.22
C LYS A 21 9.53 -8.39 -4.17
N GLU A 22 9.77 -9.56 -3.62
CA GLU A 22 10.01 -10.75 -4.44
C GLU A 22 8.78 -11.12 -5.28
N ILE A 23 7.58 -10.93 -4.72
CA ILE A 23 6.34 -11.21 -5.46
C ILE A 23 6.16 -10.22 -6.61
N VAL A 24 6.33 -8.92 -6.35
CA VAL A 24 6.05 -7.90 -7.36
C VAL A 24 7.12 -7.85 -8.46
N LYS A 25 8.29 -8.41 -8.23
CA LYS A 25 9.28 -8.57 -9.30
C LYS A 25 8.74 -9.37 -10.47
N LYS A 26 7.79 -10.26 -10.23
CA LYS A 26 7.20 -11.10 -11.27
C LYS A 26 6.42 -10.29 -12.31
N ILE A 27 6.02 -9.08 -11.99
CA ILE A 27 5.30 -8.19 -12.89
C ILE A 27 6.13 -6.97 -13.28
N SER A 28 7.46 -7.08 -13.14
CA SER A 28 8.40 -6.02 -13.49
C SER A 28 8.14 -4.69 -12.74
N ALA A 29 7.66 -4.79 -11.52
CA ALA A 29 7.39 -3.59 -10.71
C ALA A 29 8.67 -3.10 -10.04
N HIS A 30 8.79 -1.78 -9.97
CA HIS A 30 9.86 -1.11 -9.23
C HIS A 30 9.33 -0.75 -7.85
N CYS A 31 10.08 -1.07 -6.79
CA CYS A 31 9.61 -0.90 -5.42
C CYS A 31 10.38 0.17 -4.66
N LEU A 32 9.64 0.98 -3.91
CA LEU A 32 10.17 1.80 -2.84
C LEU A 32 9.70 1.20 -1.52
N GLU A 33 10.43 1.41 -0.45
CA GLU A 33 10.11 0.85 0.86
C GLU A 33 10.08 1.93 1.94
N ALA A 34 9.12 1.83 2.85
CA ALA A 34 9.02 2.65 4.03
C ALA A 34 8.72 1.77 5.25
N GLU A 35 9.28 2.13 6.39
CA GLU A 35 9.10 1.38 7.64
C GLU A 35 7.93 1.89 8.49
N ASN A 36 7.43 3.07 8.15
CA ASN A 36 6.29 3.68 8.85
C ASN A 36 5.66 4.74 7.96
N GLY A 37 4.56 5.31 8.45
CA GLY A 37 3.81 6.30 7.68
C GLY A 37 4.57 7.58 7.40
N LYS A 38 5.40 8.02 8.34
CA LYS A 38 6.18 9.25 8.15
C LYS A 38 7.19 9.09 7.00
N GLN A 39 7.89 7.96 6.94
CA GLN A 39 8.79 7.67 5.84
C GLN A 39 8.04 7.58 4.51
N ALA A 40 6.84 6.97 4.55
CA ALA A 40 6.00 6.86 3.37
C ALA A 40 5.66 8.24 2.81
N ILE A 41 5.24 9.16 3.67
CA ILE A 41 4.90 10.51 3.26
C ILE A 41 6.12 11.23 2.67
N ASP A 42 7.28 11.11 3.31
CA ASP A 42 8.52 11.72 2.81
C ASP A 42 8.88 11.19 1.41
N LEU A 43 8.73 9.90 1.18
CA LEU A 43 8.98 9.29 -0.14
C LEU A 43 7.98 9.76 -1.18
N LEU A 44 6.70 9.89 -0.81
CA LEU A 44 5.65 10.34 -1.72
C LEU A 44 5.81 11.81 -2.11
N LEU A 45 6.43 12.62 -1.28
CA LEU A 45 6.73 14.01 -1.62
C LEU A 45 7.79 14.12 -2.72
N LYS A 46 8.64 13.11 -2.85
CA LYS A 46 9.77 13.12 -3.79
C LYS A 46 9.59 12.19 -4.98
N ASN A 47 8.60 11.33 -4.95
CA ASN A 47 8.41 10.29 -5.97
C ASN A 47 6.95 10.15 -6.34
N ASP A 48 6.71 9.83 -7.61
CA ASP A 48 5.38 9.43 -8.06
C ASP A 48 5.31 7.91 -8.01
N VAL A 49 4.23 7.38 -7.44
CA VAL A 49 4.01 5.93 -7.39
C VAL A 49 2.63 5.62 -7.95
N ASP A 50 2.47 4.40 -8.44
CA ASP A 50 1.22 3.93 -9.04
C ASP A 50 0.31 3.25 -8.02
N LEU A 51 0.90 2.77 -6.92
CA LEU A 51 0.19 1.97 -5.93
C LEU A 51 0.93 2.01 -4.60
N ILE A 52 0.17 2.01 -3.51
CA ILE A 52 0.72 1.90 -2.16
C ILE A 52 0.17 0.62 -1.51
N LEU A 53 1.06 -0.23 -1.02
CA LEU A 53 0.70 -1.37 -0.18
C LEU A 53 1.00 -0.95 1.26
N MET A 54 -0.05 -0.76 2.05
CA MET A 54 0.00 -0.08 3.34
C MET A 54 -0.37 -1.00 4.49
N ASP A 55 0.60 -1.36 5.33
CA ASP A 55 0.31 -2.04 6.57
C ASP A 55 -0.48 -1.10 7.49
N ILE A 56 -1.45 -1.65 8.21
CA ILE A 56 -2.30 -0.85 9.12
C ILE A 56 -1.57 -0.58 10.42
N GLU A 57 -0.93 -1.59 10.99
CA GLU A 57 -0.32 -1.51 12.33
C GLU A 57 1.18 -1.28 12.24
N MET A 58 1.61 -0.04 12.51
CA MET A 58 3.00 0.36 12.47
C MET A 58 3.28 1.40 13.56
N PRO A 59 4.52 1.46 14.07
CA PRO A 59 4.90 2.50 15.02
C PRO A 59 5.02 3.87 14.35
N VAL A 60 5.13 4.91 15.13
CA VAL A 60 5.30 6.30 14.72
C VAL A 60 4.06 6.88 14.07
N MET A 61 3.65 6.31 12.93
CA MET A 61 2.45 6.71 12.22
C MET A 61 1.89 5.48 11.51
N ASN A 62 0.70 5.04 11.90
CA ASN A 62 0.11 3.82 11.37
C ASN A 62 -0.53 4.03 10.00
N GLY A 63 -1.01 2.92 9.40
CA GLY A 63 -1.56 2.97 8.05
C GLY A 63 -2.84 3.78 7.91
N VAL A 64 -3.68 3.81 8.96
CA VAL A 64 -4.91 4.60 8.96
C VAL A 64 -4.57 6.09 8.96
N GLU A 65 -3.69 6.51 9.86
CA GLU A 65 -3.25 7.90 9.95
C GLU A 65 -2.58 8.36 8.65
N THR A 66 -1.73 7.51 8.09
CA THR A 66 -1.00 7.80 6.86
C THR A 66 -1.96 7.98 5.69
N THR A 67 -2.92 7.07 5.55
CA THR A 67 -3.89 7.12 4.46
C THR A 67 -4.76 8.36 4.55
N LYS A 68 -5.24 8.70 5.75
CA LYS A 68 -6.00 9.93 5.97
C LYS A 68 -5.19 11.16 5.56
N TYR A 69 -3.92 11.20 5.95
CA TYR A 69 -3.03 12.31 5.60
C TYR A 69 -2.92 12.46 4.08
N ILE A 70 -2.69 11.35 3.38
CA ILE A 70 -2.55 11.37 1.91
C ILE A 70 -3.83 11.89 1.26
N ARG A 71 -5.00 11.40 1.70
CA ARG A 71 -6.28 11.78 1.10
C ARG A 71 -6.65 13.24 1.36
N GLU A 72 -6.24 13.78 2.50
CA GLU A 72 -6.60 15.14 2.89
C GLU A 72 -5.58 16.21 2.49
N LYS A 73 -4.29 15.87 2.51
CA LYS A 73 -3.20 16.87 2.41
C LYS A 73 -2.46 16.89 1.09
N PHE A 74 -2.47 15.80 0.34
CA PHE A 74 -1.71 15.73 -0.91
C PHE A 74 -2.50 16.36 -2.07
N PRO A 75 -1.78 16.88 -3.10
CA PRO A 75 -2.45 17.43 -4.28
C PRO A 75 -3.20 16.34 -5.05
N ASP A 76 -4.14 16.77 -5.91
CA ASP A 76 -5.09 15.88 -6.58
C ASP A 76 -4.48 14.64 -7.22
N HIS A 77 -3.33 14.80 -7.91
CA HIS A 77 -2.71 13.66 -8.60
C HIS A 77 -2.09 12.64 -7.65
N LYS A 78 -1.86 13.00 -6.39
CA LYS A 78 -1.29 12.10 -5.38
C LYS A 78 -2.32 11.63 -4.35
N LYS A 79 -3.32 12.45 -4.06
CA LYS A 79 -4.30 12.05 -3.04
C LYS A 79 -5.18 10.89 -3.46
N SER A 80 -5.27 10.63 -4.76
CA SER A 80 -6.09 9.53 -5.31
C SER A 80 -5.27 8.29 -5.68
N ILE A 81 -3.99 8.22 -5.30
CA ILE A 81 -3.17 7.02 -5.53
C ILE A 81 -3.87 5.82 -4.89
N PRO A 82 -4.02 4.69 -5.61
CA PRO A 82 -4.61 3.50 -5.02
C PRO A 82 -3.83 3.01 -3.81
N ILE A 83 -4.54 2.73 -2.72
CA ILE A 83 -3.94 2.23 -1.48
C ILE A 83 -4.63 0.93 -1.10
N ILE A 84 -3.83 -0.14 -1.01
CA ILE A 84 -4.30 -1.45 -0.58
C ILE A 84 -3.84 -1.64 0.87
N ALA A 85 -4.80 -1.86 1.76
CA ALA A 85 -4.49 -2.12 3.16
C ALA A 85 -3.99 -3.56 3.33
N LEU A 86 -2.90 -3.72 4.10
CA LEU A 86 -2.37 -5.02 4.49
C LEU A 86 -2.68 -5.20 5.96
N THR A 87 -3.50 -6.20 6.32
CA THR A 87 -4.02 -6.28 7.66
C THR A 87 -4.34 -7.71 8.09
N ALA A 88 -4.28 -7.96 9.40
CA ALA A 88 -4.82 -9.17 10.02
C ALA A 88 -6.26 -8.97 10.48
N HIS A 89 -6.82 -7.78 10.27
CA HIS A 89 -8.18 -7.43 10.67
C HIS A 89 -9.22 -8.31 9.96
N ASN A 90 -10.36 -8.56 10.61
CA ASN A 90 -11.43 -9.35 10.02
C ASN A 90 -11.96 -8.70 8.75
N PRO A 91 -11.87 -9.36 7.58
CA PRO A 91 -12.30 -8.76 6.32
C PRO A 91 -13.79 -8.44 6.28
N LEU A 92 -14.62 -9.14 7.06
CA LEU A 92 -16.07 -8.90 7.08
C LEU A 92 -16.43 -7.56 7.73
N THR A 93 -15.58 -7.05 8.62
CA THR A 93 -15.84 -5.80 9.33
C THR A 93 -14.87 -4.69 8.93
N PHE A 94 -13.86 -4.99 8.14
CA PHE A 94 -12.80 -4.03 7.80
C PHE A 94 -13.35 -2.72 7.24
N PHE A 95 -14.17 -2.79 6.21
CA PHE A 95 -14.66 -1.59 5.55
C PHE A 95 -15.68 -0.84 6.40
N ASP A 96 -16.41 -1.54 7.29
CA ASP A 96 -17.28 -0.86 8.25
C ASP A 96 -16.46 -0.04 9.24
N ASP A 97 -15.34 -0.60 9.71
CA ASP A 97 -14.47 0.06 10.69
C ASP A 97 -13.65 1.19 10.08
N PHE A 98 -13.25 1.07 8.81
CA PHE A 98 -12.33 1.99 8.16
C PHE A 98 -12.88 2.63 6.88
N LYS A 99 -14.18 2.63 6.67
CA LYS A 99 -14.79 3.10 5.41
C LYS A 99 -14.47 4.55 5.04
N ASP A 100 -14.25 5.40 6.04
CA ASP A 100 -13.99 6.81 5.81
C ASP A 100 -12.51 7.14 5.69
N VAL A 101 -11.64 6.15 5.76
CA VAL A 101 -10.19 6.35 5.72
C VAL A 101 -9.69 6.57 4.29
N GLY A 102 -10.21 5.83 3.33
CA GLY A 102 -9.82 5.99 1.93
C GLY A 102 -9.00 4.86 1.33
N PHE A 103 -9.10 3.66 1.90
CA PHE A 103 -8.49 2.47 1.30
C PHE A 103 -9.32 2.01 0.10
N ASP A 104 -8.64 1.57 -0.96
CA ASP A 104 -9.30 1.08 -2.18
C ASP A 104 -9.59 -0.42 -2.11
N GLN A 105 -8.69 -1.17 -1.49
CA GLN A 105 -8.78 -2.62 -1.35
C GLN A 105 -8.10 -3.05 -0.07
N LEU A 106 -8.28 -4.32 0.30
CA LEU A 106 -7.54 -4.90 1.41
C LEU A 106 -7.00 -6.27 1.04
N MET A 107 -5.91 -6.64 1.70
CA MET A 107 -5.41 -8.01 1.70
C MET A 107 -5.22 -8.46 3.14
N THR A 108 -5.77 -9.63 3.47
CA THR A 108 -5.66 -10.21 4.81
C THR A 108 -4.38 -11.00 4.94
N LYS A 109 -3.65 -10.81 6.02
CA LYS A 109 -2.47 -11.61 6.32
C LYS A 109 -2.89 -12.98 6.87
N PRO A 110 -2.21 -14.06 6.51
CA PRO A 110 -1.16 -14.16 5.52
C PRO A 110 -1.72 -14.15 4.09
N TYR A 111 -1.03 -13.51 3.16
CA TYR A 111 -1.46 -13.45 1.77
C TYR A 111 -0.56 -14.30 0.88
N SER A 112 -1.16 -14.85 -0.20
CA SER A 112 -0.44 -15.69 -1.17
C SER A 112 0.11 -14.84 -2.31
N VAL A 113 1.05 -15.42 -3.06
CA VAL A 113 1.59 -14.79 -4.27
C VAL A 113 0.48 -14.45 -5.26
N SER A 114 -0.41 -15.41 -5.54
CA SER A 114 -1.49 -15.21 -6.50
C SER A 114 -2.45 -14.10 -6.05
N LYS A 115 -2.73 -14.01 -4.75
CA LYS A 115 -3.62 -12.97 -4.22
C LYS A 115 -3.01 -11.59 -4.37
N VAL A 116 -1.73 -11.43 -4.04
CA VAL A 116 -1.04 -10.16 -4.19
C VAL A 116 -1.05 -9.69 -5.64
N LEU A 117 -0.68 -10.58 -6.57
CA LEU A 117 -0.64 -10.24 -7.99
C LEU A 117 -2.03 -9.92 -8.54
N SER A 118 -3.04 -10.69 -8.13
CA SER A 118 -4.42 -10.47 -8.56
C SER A 118 -4.94 -9.09 -8.13
N VAL A 119 -4.71 -8.71 -6.88
CA VAL A 119 -5.18 -7.41 -6.36
C VAL A 119 -4.45 -6.27 -7.06
N ILE A 120 -3.14 -6.40 -7.27
CA ILE A 120 -2.37 -5.36 -7.98
C ILE A 120 -2.89 -5.19 -9.41
N GLN A 121 -3.12 -6.27 -10.13
CA GLN A 121 -3.65 -6.20 -11.49
C GLN A 121 -5.03 -5.56 -11.54
N GLU A 122 -5.90 -5.90 -10.59
CA GLU A 122 -7.24 -5.33 -10.50
C GLU A 122 -7.20 -3.82 -10.28
N VAL A 123 -6.32 -3.36 -9.40
CA VAL A 123 -6.24 -1.95 -9.01
C VAL A 123 -5.48 -1.11 -10.05
N CYS A 124 -4.46 -1.66 -10.68
CA CYS A 124 -3.57 -0.95 -11.60
C CYS A 124 -3.93 -1.10 -13.08
N SER A 125 -4.88 -1.95 -13.41
CA SER A 125 -5.25 -2.16 -14.83
C SER A 125 -6.18 -1.10 -15.38
#